data_8e109196aa24b73571a89ea191e54415
#
_entry.id   8e109196aa24b73571a89ea191e54415
#
_cell.length_a   1.000
_cell.length_b   1.000
_cell.length_c   1.000
_cell.angle_alpha   90.00
_cell.angle_beta   90.00
_cell.angle_gamma   90.00
#
_symmetry.space_group_name_H-M   'P 1'
#
loop_
_entity.id
_entity.type
_entity.pdbx_description
1 polymer ?
#
loop_
_entity_poly.entity_id
_entity_poly.type
_entity_poly.pdbx_seq_one_letter_code
_entity_poly.pdbx_strand_id
1 'polypeptide(L)'
;LCNGNCLNFKIPTIGEHHVYNALAAIAIGLSMGMDVREIQVGLSRFKNVEMRQSIHYLDGVTLIDDSYNANPDSMKSALKVLAQVAKSGRKIAVLADMLELGEMARQLHFEVGIFAAQLGVDILITVGELAKFISDGAISFNKNIVSYSFSSNEEALDRLKVVTRIGDSILVKGSRGM
;
A
#
# COMPACT_ATOMS: atom_id res chain seq x y z
N LEU A 1 22.47 13.37 10.51
CA LEU A 1 23.39 14.14 11.36
C LEU A 1 23.47 15.56 10.82
N CYS A 2 23.10 16.57 11.61
CA CYS A 2 23.26 17.97 11.27
C CYS A 2 24.39 18.52 12.13
N ASN A 3 25.46 19.03 11.51
CA ASN A 3 26.67 19.55 12.21
C ASN A 3 27.23 18.60 13.27
N GLY A 4 27.24 17.28 13.01
CA GLY A 4 27.72 16.26 13.93
C GLY A 4 26.74 15.86 15.04
N ASN A 5 25.60 16.51 15.17
CA ASN A 5 24.58 16.16 16.17
C ASN A 5 23.54 15.18 15.60
N CYS A 6 23.11 14.23 16.43
CA CYS A 6 22.01 13.33 16.12
C CYS A 6 20.68 14.02 16.46
N LEU A 7 19.82 14.20 15.47
CA LEU A 7 18.49 14.80 15.63
C LEU A 7 17.43 13.71 15.45
N ASN A 8 16.49 13.61 16.36
CA ASN A 8 15.40 12.65 16.33
C ASN A 8 14.11 13.32 15.85
N PHE A 9 13.46 12.72 14.84
CA PHE A 9 12.18 13.15 14.33
C PHE A 9 11.17 11.99 14.42
N LYS A 10 9.92 12.32 14.69
CA LYS A 10 8.84 11.34 14.78
C LYS A 10 7.73 11.72 13.80
N ILE A 11 7.25 10.74 13.02
CA ILE A 11 6.12 10.88 12.10
C ILE A 11 5.07 9.84 12.51
N PRO A 12 3.80 10.21 12.69
CA PRO A 12 2.72 9.30 13.09
C PRO A 12 2.14 8.56 11.87
N THR A 13 2.97 7.79 11.16
CA THR A 13 2.56 7.01 9.99
C THR A 13 3.39 5.72 9.87
N ILE A 14 2.96 4.80 9.02
CA ILE A 14 3.60 3.51 8.78
C ILE A 14 4.12 3.49 7.34
N GLY A 15 5.28 2.87 7.14
CA GLY A 15 5.90 2.67 5.83
C GLY A 15 7.19 3.46 5.63
N GLU A 16 8.18 2.77 5.10
CA GLU A 16 9.54 3.30 4.90
C GLU A 16 9.58 4.52 3.98
N HIS A 17 8.70 4.57 2.96
CA HIS A 17 8.60 5.69 2.03
C HIS A 17 8.28 7.03 2.71
N HIS A 18 7.58 7.01 3.86
CA HIS A 18 7.35 8.22 4.64
C HIS A 18 8.62 8.77 5.31
N VAL A 19 9.61 7.91 5.57
CA VAL A 19 10.92 8.36 6.08
C VAL A 19 11.61 9.22 5.02
N TYR A 20 11.62 8.79 3.76
CA TYR A 20 12.20 9.58 2.66
C TYR A 20 11.45 10.90 2.44
N ASN A 21 10.12 10.88 2.50
CA ASN A 21 9.31 12.10 2.40
C ASN A 21 9.63 13.09 3.54
N ALA A 22 9.78 12.57 4.77
CA ALA A 22 10.16 13.40 5.91
C ALA A 22 11.58 13.94 5.78
N LEU A 23 12.54 13.14 5.32
CA LEU A 23 13.91 13.61 5.07
C LEU A 23 13.92 14.77 4.08
N ALA A 24 13.13 14.71 3.01
CA ALA A 24 12.97 15.81 2.05
C ALA A 24 12.38 17.06 2.73
N ALA A 25 11.30 16.89 3.52
CA ALA A 25 10.69 18.00 4.24
C ALA A 25 11.65 18.64 5.27
N ILE A 26 12.42 17.82 6.01
CA ILE A 26 13.45 18.28 6.94
C ILE A 26 14.53 19.09 6.20
N ALA A 27 15.03 18.54 5.08
CA ALA A 27 16.07 19.22 4.31
C ALA A 27 15.61 20.60 3.79
N ILE A 28 14.37 20.68 3.27
CA ILE A 28 13.77 21.92 2.83
C ILE A 28 13.60 22.89 4.00
N GLY A 29 13.02 22.46 5.12
CA GLY A 29 12.82 23.28 6.30
C GLY A 29 14.14 23.90 6.81
N LEU A 30 15.18 23.07 6.93
CA LEU A 30 16.51 23.53 7.35
C LEU A 30 17.11 24.53 6.34
N SER A 31 16.96 24.30 5.03
CA SER A 31 17.46 25.20 4.00
C SER A 31 16.76 26.56 4.00
N MET A 32 15.50 26.60 4.45
CA MET A 32 14.71 27.81 4.62
C MET A 32 14.94 28.51 5.97
N GLY A 33 15.85 27.98 6.82
CA GLY A 33 16.17 28.55 8.12
C GLY A 33 15.17 28.27 9.23
N MET A 34 14.28 27.29 9.07
CA MET A 34 13.37 26.87 10.14
C MET A 34 14.13 26.27 11.33
N ASP A 35 13.66 26.53 12.53
CA ASP A 35 14.19 25.89 13.74
C ASP A 35 13.87 24.39 13.75
N VAL A 36 14.80 23.59 14.26
CA VAL A 36 14.64 22.10 14.34
C VAL A 36 13.38 21.70 15.08
N ARG A 37 13.01 22.43 16.15
CA ARG A 37 11.79 22.15 16.92
C ARG A 37 10.52 22.44 16.13
N GLU A 38 10.52 23.47 15.30
CA GLU A 38 9.38 23.77 14.41
C GLU A 38 9.18 22.64 13.41
N ILE A 39 10.25 22.11 12.82
CA ILE A 39 10.21 20.96 11.91
C ILE A 39 9.72 19.70 12.64
N GLN A 40 10.22 19.44 13.87
CA GLN A 40 9.77 18.31 14.68
C GLN A 40 8.27 18.38 14.98
N VAL A 41 7.77 19.56 15.39
CA VAL A 41 6.35 19.78 15.65
C VAL A 41 5.52 19.60 14.38
N GLY A 42 5.96 20.15 13.25
CA GLY A 42 5.30 20.00 11.96
C GLY A 42 5.17 18.53 11.57
N LEU A 43 6.24 17.75 11.62
CA LEU A 43 6.25 16.34 11.28
C LEU A 43 5.39 15.50 12.25
N SER A 44 5.39 15.83 13.53
CA SER A 44 4.57 15.11 14.53
C SER A 44 3.06 15.29 14.33
N ARG A 45 2.66 16.33 13.60
CA ARG A 45 1.25 16.64 13.25
C ARG A 45 0.84 16.09 11.87
N PHE A 46 1.76 15.39 11.20
CA PHE A 46 1.47 14.82 9.89
C PHE A 46 0.25 13.91 9.95
N LYS A 47 -0.62 14.02 8.96
CA LYS A 47 -1.77 13.13 8.74
C LYS A 47 -1.74 12.68 7.29
N ASN A 48 -2.02 11.42 7.06
CA ASN A 48 -2.21 10.93 5.69
C ASN A 48 -3.41 11.65 5.05
N VAL A 49 -3.29 11.94 3.77
CA VAL A 49 -4.42 12.43 2.96
C VAL A 49 -5.33 11.24 2.69
N GLU A 50 -6.63 11.48 2.59
CA GLU A 50 -7.61 10.46 2.22
C GLU A 50 -7.18 9.68 0.96
N MET A 51 -7.52 8.40 0.90
CA MET A 51 -7.13 7.47 -0.17
C MET A 51 -5.60 7.28 -0.34
N ARG A 52 -4.77 7.81 0.58
CA ARG A 52 -3.33 7.61 0.61
C ARG A 52 -2.92 6.96 1.91
N GLN A 53 -2.92 5.62 1.91
CA GLN A 53 -2.58 4.79 3.05
C GLN A 53 -3.37 5.17 4.33
N SER A 54 -4.67 5.48 4.17
CA SER A 54 -5.57 5.74 5.28
C SER A 54 -5.94 4.41 5.95
N ILE A 55 -5.72 4.30 7.26
CA ILE A 55 -6.02 3.06 7.99
C ILE A 55 -7.31 3.25 8.79
N HIS A 56 -8.27 2.37 8.55
CA HIS A 56 -9.58 2.35 9.20
C HIS A 56 -9.75 1.03 9.97
N TYR A 57 -10.32 1.11 11.16
CA TYR A 57 -10.66 -0.06 11.98
C TYR A 57 -12.19 -0.18 12.01
N LEU A 58 -12.73 -1.19 11.31
CA LEU A 58 -14.16 -1.36 11.07
C LEU A 58 -14.57 -2.77 11.51
N ASP A 59 -15.38 -2.87 12.56
CA ASP A 59 -15.97 -4.15 13.03
C ASP A 59 -14.98 -5.31 13.16
N GLY A 60 -13.79 -5.02 13.69
CA GLY A 60 -12.74 -6.01 13.88
C GLY A 60 -11.91 -6.32 12.62
N VAL A 61 -12.10 -5.58 11.54
CA VAL A 61 -11.31 -5.63 10.31
C VAL A 61 -10.45 -4.37 10.22
N THR A 62 -9.22 -4.51 9.74
CA THR A 62 -8.34 -3.37 9.43
C THR A 62 -8.35 -3.13 7.92
N LEU A 63 -8.83 -1.96 7.49
CA LEU A 63 -8.83 -1.54 6.10
C LEU A 63 -7.74 -0.50 5.86
N ILE A 64 -6.87 -0.75 4.90
CA ILE A 64 -5.86 0.17 4.39
C ILE A 64 -6.35 0.68 3.04
N ASP A 65 -6.84 1.92 3.01
CA ASP A 65 -7.24 2.60 1.77
C ASP A 65 -6.05 3.38 1.20
N ASP A 66 -5.52 2.89 0.09
CA ASP A 66 -4.45 3.51 -0.70
C ASP A 66 -4.87 3.62 -2.18
N SER A 67 -6.15 3.90 -2.41
CA SER A 67 -6.82 3.83 -3.71
C SER A 67 -6.65 5.08 -4.58
N TYR A 68 -5.90 6.11 -4.16
CA TYR A 68 -5.75 7.35 -4.93
C TYR A 68 -5.07 7.12 -6.29
N ASN A 69 -3.99 6.33 -6.33
CA ASN A 69 -3.27 5.99 -7.55
C ASN A 69 -2.35 4.79 -7.33
N ALA A 70 -1.88 4.16 -8.42
CA ALA A 70 -1.00 3.01 -8.36
C ALA A 70 0.11 3.07 -9.40
N ASN A 71 1.29 2.64 -8.98
CA ASN A 71 2.43 2.26 -9.80
C ASN A 71 3.18 1.10 -9.12
N PRO A 72 4.12 0.42 -9.79
CA PRO A 72 4.77 -0.77 -9.23
C PRO A 72 5.41 -0.56 -7.85
N ASP A 73 6.12 0.56 -7.65
CA ASP A 73 6.80 0.86 -6.39
C ASP A 73 5.81 1.16 -5.27
N SER A 74 4.76 1.93 -5.55
CA SER A 74 3.72 2.23 -4.58
C SER A 74 2.89 0.99 -4.23
N MET A 75 2.63 0.07 -5.18
CA MET A 75 2.01 -1.22 -4.92
C MET A 75 2.86 -2.06 -3.95
N LYS A 76 4.15 -2.20 -4.23
CA LYS A 76 5.10 -2.93 -3.37
C LYS A 76 5.19 -2.31 -1.98
N SER A 77 5.20 -0.97 -1.90
CA SER A 77 5.21 -0.25 -0.61
C SER A 77 3.93 -0.49 0.19
N ALA A 78 2.75 -0.43 -0.44
CA ALA A 78 1.48 -0.69 0.23
C ALA A 78 1.35 -2.14 0.71
N LEU A 79 1.83 -3.11 -0.07
CA LEU A 79 1.89 -4.52 0.33
C LEU A 79 2.79 -4.75 1.54
N LYS A 80 3.93 -4.06 1.64
CA LYS A 80 4.77 -4.07 2.85
C LYS A 80 4.01 -3.52 4.06
N VAL A 81 3.24 -2.44 3.89
CA VAL A 81 2.41 -1.88 4.96
C VAL A 81 1.34 -2.86 5.39
N LEU A 82 0.65 -3.54 4.45
CA LEU A 82 -0.30 -4.61 4.77
C LEU A 82 0.37 -5.69 5.62
N ALA A 83 1.56 -6.15 5.26
CA ALA A 83 2.30 -7.16 6.01
C ALA A 83 2.71 -6.68 7.42
N GLN A 84 3.00 -5.40 7.60
CA GLN A 84 3.35 -4.81 8.91
C GLN A 84 2.12 -4.63 9.81
N VAL A 85 0.97 -4.29 9.24
CA VAL A 85 -0.28 -4.03 9.97
C VAL A 85 -0.98 -5.33 10.36
N ALA A 86 -0.95 -6.34 9.52
CA ALA A 86 -1.57 -7.64 9.74
C ALA A 86 -0.78 -8.45 10.78
N LYS A 87 -1.11 -8.30 12.07
CA LYS A 87 -0.40 -8.96 13.18
C LYS A 87 -0.74 -10.44 13.33
N SER A 88 -1.99 -10.83 13.16
CA SER A 88 -2.47 -12.19 13.45
C SER A 88 -3.58 -12.70 12.52
N GLY A 89 -4.17 -11.83 11.70
CA GLY A 89 -5.22 -12.18 10.76
C GLY A 89 -4.70 -12.43 9.34
N ARG A 90 -5.62 -12.75 8.44
CA ARG A 90 -5.28 -12.94 7.03
C ARG A 90 -5.01 -11.59 6.38
N LYS A 91 -4.13 -11.62 5.40
CA LYS A 91 -3.80 -10.50 4.52
C LYS A 91 -4.61 -10.64 3.24
N ILE A 92 -5.49 -9.69 3.00
CA ILE A 92 -6.31 -9.61 1.79
C ILE A 92 -5.83 -8.41 1.00
N ALA A 93 -5.49 -8.58 -0.28
CA ALA A 93 -5.13 -7.48 -1.16
C ALA A 93 -6.14 -7.38 -2.30
N VAL A 94 -6.77 -6.22 -2.43
CA VAL A 94 -7.63 -5.84 -3.55
C VAL A 94 -6.83 -4.87 -4.42
N LEU A 95 -6.35 -5.35 -5.57
CA LEU A 95 -5.44 -4.62 -6.43
C LEU A 95 -6.05 -4.45 -7.83
N ALA A 96 -6.11 -3.20 -8.29
CA ALA A 96 -6.59 -2.90 -9.63
C ALA A 96 -5.44 -2.56 -10.60
N ASP A 97 -5.78 -2.27 -11.85
CA ASP A 97 -4.81 -1.95 -12.89
C ASP A 97 -3.90 -0.79 -12.48
N MET A 98 -2.64 -0.90 -12.87
CA MET A 98 -1.69 0.21 -12.92
C MET A 98 -1.66 0.75 -14.34
N LEU A 99 -2.20 1.95 -14.54
CA LEU A 99 -2.26 2.59 -15.84
C LEU A 99 -0.93 3.29 -16.19
N GLU A 100 -0.78 3.69 -17.45
CA GLU A 100 0.35 4.49 -17.95
C GLU A 100 1.73 3.80 -17.88
N LEU A 101 1.78 2.46 -17.87
CA LEU A 101 3.02 1.69 -17.81
C LEU A 101 3.59 1.28 -19.18
N GLY A 102 2.90 1.63 -20.28
CA GLY A 102 3.34 1.31 -21.63
C GLY A 102 3.52 -0.20 -21.87
N GLU A 103 4.52 -0.56 -22.66
CA GLU A 103 4.80 -1.95 -23.04
C GLU A 103 5.15 -2.87 -21.88
N MET A 104 5.66 -2.31 -20.78
CA MET A 104 6.07 -3.07 -19.60
C MET A 104 4.88 -3.41 -18.66
N ALA A 105 3.66 -2.95 -18.98
CA ALA A 105 2.50 -3.08 -18.10
C ALA A 105 2.28 -4.52 -17.61
N ARG A 106 2.28 -5.50 -18.51
CA ARG A 106 2.06 -6.91 -18.15
C ARG A 106 3.12 -7.44 -17.20
N GLN A 107 4.39 -7.20 -17.52
CA GLN A 107 5.51 -7.67 -16.70
C GLN A 107 5.47 -7.04 -15.30
N LEU A 108 5.25 -5.74 -15.20
CA LEU A 108 5.22 -5.03 -13.93
C LEU A 108 4.05 -5.48 -13.04
N HIS A 109 2.87 -5.75 -13.62
CA HIS A 109 1.76 -6.36 -12.89
C HIS A 109 2.13 -7.76 -12.38
N PHE A 110 2.73 -8.60 -13.22
CA PHE A 110 3.16 -9.94 -12.84
C PHE A 110 4.16 -9.92 -11.68
N GLU A 111 5.15 -9.01 -11.72
CA GLU A 111 6.12 -8.83 -10.64
C GLU A 111 5.48 -8.39 -9.31
N VAL A 112 4.47 -7.53 -9.35
CA VAL A 112 3.69 -7.15 -8.16
C VAL A 112 2.98 -8.37 -7.58
N GLY A 113 2.47 -9.26 -8.41
CA GLY A 113 1.85 -10.51 -7.97
C GLY A 113 2.81 -11.42 -7.24
N ILE A 114 4.01 -11.66 -7.81
CA ILE A 114 5.07 -12.43 -7.14
C ILE A 114 5.37 -11.79 -5.77
N PHE A 115 5.52 -10.47 -5.73
CA PHE A 115 5.85 -9.75 -4.50
C PHE A 115 4.74 -9.86 -3.44
N ALA A 116 3.47 -9.82 -3.83
CA ALA A 116 2.34 -10.04 -2.93
C ALA A 116 2.39 -11.45 -2.29
N ALA A 117 2.66 -12.47 -3.11
CA ALA A 117 2.79 -13.84 -2.63
C ALA A 117 4.02 -14.04 -1.72
N GLN A 118 5.15 -13.38 -2.00
CA GLN A 118 6.34 -13.38 -1.14
C GLN A 118 6.07 -12.81 0.26
N LEU A 119 5.21 -11.78 0.35
CA LEU A 119 4.78 -11.18 1.62
C LEU A 119 3.70 -12.00 2.34
N GLY A 120 3.30 -13.13 1.75
CA GLY A 120 2.33 -14.05 2.32
C GLY A 120 0.91 -13.46 2.32
N VAL A 121 0.50 -12.80 1.24
CA VAL A 121 -0.91 -12.45 1.02
C VAL A 121 -1.71 -13.74 0.92
N ASP A 122 -2.77 -13.85 1.71
CA ASP A 122 -3.61 -15.06 1.78
C ASP A 122 -4.68 -15.07 0.69
N ILE A 123 -5.31 -13.89 0.46
CA ILE A 123 -6.34 -13.71 -0.55
C ILE A 123 -5.99 -12.51 -1.41
N LEU A 124 -5.97 -12.74 -2.71
CA LEU A 124 -5.76 -11.71 -3.73
C LEU A 124 -7.05 -11.54 -4.55
N ILE A 125 -7.54 -10.31 -4.63
CA ILE A 125 -8.65 -9.92 -5.48
C ILE A 125 -8.10 -8.91 -6.48
N THR A 126 -8.20 -9.20 -7.78
CA THR A 126 -7.71 -8.29 -8.82
C THR A 126 -8.87 -7.74 -9.64
N VAL A 127 -8.76 -6.47 -10.06
CA VAL A 127 -9.79 -5.76 -10.83
C VAL A 127 -9.17 -5.11 -12.05
N GLY A 128 -9.63 -5.49 -13.23
CA GLY A 128 -9.18 -4.96 -14.51
C GLY A 128 -8.46 -5.98 -15.38
N GLU A 129 -8.17 -5.58 -16.61
CA GLU A 129 -7.56 -6.46 -17.60
C GLU A 129 -6.08 -6.73 -17.36
N LEU A 130 -5.34 -5.73 -16.87
CA LEU A 130 -3.91 -5.87 -16.57
C LEU A 130 -3.69 -6.48 -15.19
N ALA A 131 -4.58 -6.23 -14.24
CA ALA A 131 -4.48 -6.78 -12.90
C ALA A 131 -4.56 -8.33 -12.86
N LYS A 132 -5.09 -8.98 -13.90
CA LYS A 132 -5.02 -10.44 -14.08
C LYS A 132 -3.59 -10.96 -14.01
N PHE A 133 -2.62 -10.19 -14.53
CA PHE A 133 -1.20 -10.57 -14.47
C PHE A 133 -0.64 -10.51 -13.05
N ILE A 134 -1.23 -9.71 -12.14
CA ILE A 134 -0.91 -9.78 -10.71
C ILE A 134 -1.31 -11.15 -10.15
N SER A 135 -2.52 -11.60 -10.49
CA SER A 135 -2.99 -12.95 -10.11
C SER A 135 -2.07 -14.05 -10.64
N ASP A 136 -1.71 -13.98 -11.93
CA ASP A 136 -0.83 -14.96 -12.57
C ASP A 136 0.54 -14.99 -11.88
N GLY A 137 1.13 -13.85 -11.58
CA GLY A 137 2.39 -13.73 -10.86
C GLY A 137 2.33 -14.33 -9.46
N ALA A 138 1.27 -14.04 -8.72
CA ALA A 138 1.07 -14.57 -7.38
C ALA A 138 0.94 -16.11 -7.37
N ILE A 139 0.12 -16.66 -8.28
CA ILE A 139 -0.09 -18.10 -8.42
C ILE A 139 1.19 -18.80 -8.89
N SER A 140 1.98 -18.17 -9.76
CA SER A 140 3.26 -18.73 -10.22
C SER A 140 4.26 -18.93 -9.09
N PHE A 141 4.26 -18.04 -8.09
CA PHE A 141 5.13 -18.12 -6.92
C PHE A 141 4.54 -19.03 -5.82
N ASN A 142 3.25 -18.90 -5.53
CA ASN A 142 2.56 -19.69 -4.51
C ASN A 142 1.23 -20.24 -5.05
N LYS A 143 1.21 -21.53 -5.39
CA LYS A 143 0.01 -22.19 -5.93
C LYS A 143 -1.16 -22.29 -4.94
N ASN A 144 -0.91 -22.09 -3.65
CA ASN A 144 -1.93 -22.16 -2.61
C ASN A 144 -2.59 -20.81 -2.30
N ILE A 145 -2.14 -19.72 -2.93
CA ILE A 145 -2.79 -18.42 -2.77
C ILE A 145 -4.21 -18.47 -3.34
N VAL A 146 -5.16 -17.97 -2.57
CA VAL A 146 -6.54 -17.83 -3.05
C VAL A 146 -6.61 -16.56 -3.90
N SER A 147 -6.91 -16.69 -5.19
CA SER A 147 -6.97 -15.55 -6.09
C SER A 147 -8.29 -15.50 -6.87
N TYR A 148 -8.85 -14.30 -6.98
CA TYR A 148 -10.04 -13.97 -7.74
C TYR A 148 -9.76 -12.78 -8.66
N SER A 149 -10.22 -12.83 -9.91
CA SER A 149 -10.06 -11.74 -10.88
C SER A 149 -11.42 -11.32 -11.43
N PHE A 150 -11.68 -10.02 -11.43
CA PHE A 150 -12.94 -9.43 -11.85
C PHE A 150 -12.70 -8.30 -12.86
N SER A 151 -13.75 -7.98 -13.63
CA SER A 151 -13.75 -6.86 -14.57
C SER A 151 -14.31 -5.58 -13.97
N SER A 152 -15.04 -5.66 -12.86
CA SER A 152 -15.68 -4.52 -12.21
C SER A 152 -15.42 -4.47 -10.70
N ASN A 153 -15.52 -3.25 -10.15
CA ASN A 153 -15.39 -3.01 -8.72
C ASN A 153 -16.55 -3.63 -7.93
N GLU A 154 -17.75 -3.67 -8.51
CA GLU A 154 -18.94 -4.25 -7.90
C GLU A 154 -18.76 -5.74 -7.62
N GLU A 155 -18.32 -6.50 -8.64
CA GLU A 155 -18.07 -7.94 -8.50
C GLU A 155 -16.97 -8.22 -7.45
N ALA A 156 -15.90 -7.41 -7.45
CA ALA A 156 -14.82 -7.54 -6.49
C ALA A 156 -15.29 -7.22 -5.07
N LEU A 157 -16.11 -6.18 -4.90
CA LEU A 157 -16.70 -5.82 -3.61
C LEU A 157 -17.61 -6.93 -3.07
N ASP A 158 -18.44 -7.52 -3.91
CA ASP A 158 -19.31 -8.62 -3.48
C ASP A 158 -18.50 -9.84 -3.08
N ARG A 159 -17.43 -10.16 -3.79
CA ARG A 159 -16.51 -11.21 -3.38
C ARG A 159 -15.81 -10.86 -2.07
N LEU A 160 -15.33 -9.63 -1.91
CA LEU A 160 -14.66 -9.17 -0.70
C LEU A 160 -15.57 -9.33 0.53
N LYS A 161 -16.86 -8.94 0.44
CA LYS A 161 -17.84 -9.11 1.51
C LYS A 161 -17.99 -10.59 1.94
N VAL A 162 -17.98 -11.51 0.96
CA VAL A 162 -18.14 -12.95 1.23
C VAL A 162 -16.91 -13.56 1.92
N VAL A 163 -15.71 -13.12 1.55
CA VAL A 163 -14.47 -13.73 2.06
C VAL A 163 -13.96 -13.11 3.35
N THR A 164 -14.32 -11.84 3.62
CA THR A 164 -13.86 -11.09 4.79
C THR A 164 -14.33 -11.70 6.11
N ARG A 165 -13.44 -11.72 7.11
CA ARG A 165 -13.71 -12.20 8.47
C ARG A 165 -13.12 -11.24 9.50
N ILE A 166 -13.65 -11.27 10.70
CA ILE A 166 -13.06 -10.55 11.85
C ILE A 166 -11.59 -10.95 12.00
N GLY A 167 -10.73 -9.98 12.21
CA GLY A 167 -9.27 -10.13 12.30
C GLY A 167 -8.52 -9.92 11.00
N ASP A 168 -9.19 -9.87 9.84
CA ASP A 168 -8.53 -9.65 8.56
C ASP A 168 -7.95 -8.24 8.42
N SER A 169 -6.87 -8.14 7.68
CA SER A 169 -6.31 -6.87 7.21
C SER A 169 -6.43 -6.80 5.70
N ILE A 170 -7.04 -5.73 5.20
CA ILE A 170 -7.41 -5.55 3.80
C ILE A 170 -6.67 -4.33 3.26
N LEU A 171 -5.99 -4.47 2.14
CA LEU A 171 -5.44 -3.38 1.34
C LEU A 171 -6.29 -3.18 0.09
N VAL A 172 -6.67 -1.94 -0.19
CA VAL A 172 -7.30 -1.54 -1.46
C VAL A 172 -6.40 -0.56 -2.18
N LYS A 173 -6.02 -0.89 -3.45
CA LYS A 173 -5.15 -0.05 -4.25
C LYS A 173 -5.33 -0.27 -5.74
N GLY A 174 -5.36 0.84 -6.50
CA GLY A 174 -5.45 0.86 -7.96
C GLY A 174 -5.11 2.23 -8.52
N SER A 175 -5.00 2.33 -9.84
CA SER A 175 -4.85 3.63 -10.51
C SER A 175 -6.11 4.46 -10.40
N ARG A 176 -5.95 5.78 -10.44
CA ARG A 176 -7.08 6.71 -10.48
C ARG A 176 -7.94 6.44 -11.71
N GLY A 177 -9.23 6.23 -11.51
CA GLY A 177 -10.18 5.91 -12.59
C GLY A 177 -10.54 4.43 -12.69
N MET A 178 -9.98 3.59 -11.80
CA MET A 178 -10.38 2.19 -11.63
C MET A 178 -11.52 2.04 -10.65
#